data_9a037edd9c783068b9756b6d4a52f688
#
_entry.id   9a037edd9c783068b9756b6d4a52f688
#
_cell.length_a   1.000
_cell.length_b   1.000
_cell.length_c   1.000
_cell.angle_alpha   90.00
_cell.angle_beta   90.00
_cell.angle_gamma   90.00
#
_symmetry.space_group_name_H-M   'P 1'
#
loop_
_entity.id
_entity.type
_entity.pdbx_description
1 polymer ?
#
loop_
_entity_poly.entity_id
_entity_poly.type
_entity_poly.pdbx_seq_one_letter_code
_entity_poly.pdbx_strand_id
1 'polypeptide(L)'
;MVVDAQSVIQAIVKSLDEPQARSRQARKPVITISRTIGSGGDDIARSLADRLGVELFGVEIINAIATEANVSPSLMQTLNERLDSVDAWIYSVVFGKHVNRDEYVHFLSTVVRGLYHTGGIIVGRAGHVILAGRDVLRVRIVGSVEACATRISEQDGTSYAEAKRKVQESNKRRGKFIWDLFHSRYNDPTNFDLVVNTDYFRRLEDVVEIIMMAIRARGLDHALDTAAERGQPTGQTGH
;
A
#
# COMPACT_ATOMS: atom_id res chain seq x y z
N MET A 1 -12.28 5.44 7.66
CA MET A 1 -13.10 5.96 6.55
C MET A 1 -13.21 4.83 5.54
N VAL A 2 -14.40 4.44 5.12
CA VAL A 2 -14.59 3.41 4.08
C VAL A 2 -14.26 4.07 2.76
N VAL A 3 -13.25 3.56 2.06
CA VAL A 3 -12.88 4.07 0.73
C VAL A 3 -14.03 3.74 -0.22
N ASP A 4 -14.64 4.77 -0.78
CA ASP A 4 -15.69 4.61 -1.79
C ASP A 4 -15.04 4.30 -3.15
N ALA A 5 -15.37 3.14 -3.72
CA ALA A 5 -14.83 2.67 -5.00
C ALA A 5 -15.12 3.65 -6.16
N GLN A 6 -16.28 4.30 -6.14
CA GLN A 6 -16.65 5.30 -7.17
C GLN A 6 -15.71 6.51 -7.10
N SER A 7 -15.37 6.97 -5.91
CA SER A 7 -14.41 8.07 -5.74
C SER A 7 -13.03 7.70 -6.29
N VAL A 8 -12.59 6.45 -6.09
CA VAL A 8 -11.31 5.97 -6.64
C VAL A 8 -11.35 5.87 -8.15
N ILE A 9 -12.43 5.34 -8.71
CA ILE A 9 -12.62 5.27 -10.17
C ILE A 9 -12.66 6.67 -10.79
N GLN A 10 -13.39 7.61 -10.19
CA GLN A 10 -13.42 9.00 -10.65
C GLN A 10 -12.03 9.66 -10.56
N ALA A 11 -11.27 9.41 -9.48
CA ALA A 11 -9.90 9.89 -9.35
C ALA A 11 -8.97 9.29 -10.41
N ILE A 12 -9.14 8.00 -10.75
CA ILE A 12 -8.41 7.34 -11.83
C ILE A 12 -8.76 7.96 -13.18
N VAL A 13 -10.04 8.14 -13.49
CA VAL A 13 -10.49 8.77 -14.74
C VAL A 13 -9.95 10.20 -14.84
N LYS A 14 -10.10 10.98 -13.78
CA LYS A 14 -9.57 12.34 -13.72
C LYS A 14 -8.05 12.39 -13.90
N SER A 15 -7.31 11.40 -13.39
CA SER A 15 -5.86 11.31 -13.55
C SER A 15 -5.41 11.03 -14.99
N LEU A 16 -6.29 10.45 -15.80
CA LEU A 16 -6.04 10.20 -17.22
C LEU A 16 -6.28 11.44 -18.08
N ASP A 17 -7.14 12.35 -17.62
CA ASP A 17 -7.56 13.55 -18.37
C ASP A 17 -6.72 14.80 -18.03
N GLU A 18 -5.99 14.83 -16.91
CA GLU A 18 -5.21 16.03 -16.53
C GLU A 18 -3.81 16.06 -17.17
N PRO A 19 -3.41 17.16 -17.83
CA PRO A 19 -2.03 17.36 -18.28
C PRO A 19 -1.07 17.34 -17.09
N GLN A 20 0.04 16.64 -17.22
CA GLN A 20 1.05 16.38 -16.16
C GLN A 20 1.66 17.63 -15.49
N ALA A 21 1.27 18.83 -15.89
CA ALA A 21 1.88 20.11 -15.50
C ALA A 21 1.23 20.82 -14.31
N ARG A 22 0.09 20.37 -13.78
CA ARG A 22 -0.58 21.07 -12.69
C ARG A 22 -0.28 20.43 -11.33
N SER A 23 0.59 21.17 -10.60
CA SER A 23 0.72 21.22 -9.14
C SER A 23 1.46 20.07 -8.44
N ARG A 24 2.79 20.16 -8.43
CA ARG A 24 3.61 19.54 -7.36
C ARG A 24 3.25 20.09 -5.96
N GLN A 25 2.71 21.30 -5.88
CA GLN A 25 2.53 22.05 -4.63
C GLN A 25 1.27 21.73 -3.80
N ALA A 26 0.33 20.90 -4.28
CA ALA A 26 -0.92 20.65 -3.58
C ALA A 26 -1.29 19.15 -3.47
N ARG A 27 -0.37 18.25 -3.77
CA ARG A 27 -0.67 16.82 -3.71
C ARG A 27 -0.40 16.27 -2.33
N LYS A 28 -1.39 15.54 -1.78
CA LYS A 28 -1.18 14.71 -0.60
C LYS A 28 -0.04 13.72 -0.86
N PRO A 29 0.83 13.44 0.14
CA PRO A 29 1.95 12.52 -0.04
C PRO A 29 1.47 11.12 -0.46
N VAL A 30 2.28 10.45 -1.27
CA VAL A 30 2.07 9.05 -1.63
C VAL A 30 3.17 8.22 -1.00
N ILE A 31 2.78 7.24 -0.21
CA ILE A 31 3.68 6.30 0.43
C ILE A 31 3.31 4.88 0.03
N THR A 32 4.25 4.08 -0.39
CA THR A 32 4.04 2.65 -0.60
C THR A 32 4.64 1.87 0.56
N ILE A 33 3.85 0.98 1.17
CA ILE A 33 4.31 0.14 2.28
C ILE A 33 4.29 -1.33 1.86
N SER A 34 5.49 -1.91 1.74
CA SER A 34 5.68 -3.35 1.65
C SER A 34 6.02 -3.90 3.04
N ARG A 35 5.46 -5.04 3.42
CA ARG A 35 5.64 -5.55 4.79
C ARG A 35 5.69 -7.06 4.87
N THR A 36 6.39 -7.58 5.86
CA THR A 36 6.29 -8.96 6.34
C THR A 36 5.00 -9.11 7.14
N ILE A 37 4.31 -10.23 7.06
CA ILE A 37 3.17 -10.50 7.96
C ILE A 37 3.68 -10.61 9.41
N GLY A 38 2.99 -10.02 10.37
CA GLY A 38 3.41 -9.99 11.79
C GLY A 38 4.52 -8.98 12.11
N SER A 39 4.97 -8.16 11.14
CA SER A 39 5.93 -7.07 11.42
C SER A 39 5.29 -5.82 12.01
N GLY A 40 3.96 -5.77 12.19
CA GLY A 40 3.24 -4.56 12.58
C GLY A 40 3.07 -3.54 11.45
N GLY A 41 3.45 -3.91 10.22
CA GLY A 41 3.43 -2.98 9.08
C GLY A 41 2.03 -2.48 8.70
N ASP A 42 0.97 -3.25 8.96
CA ASP A 42 -0.42 -2.82 8.72
C ASP A 42 -0.88 -1.80 9.77
N ASP A 43 -0.45 -1.94 11.03
CA ASP A 43 -0.74 -0.97 12.10
C ASP A 43 0.04 0.33 11.90
N ILE A 44 1.32 0.23 11.53
CA ILE A 44 2.14 1.38 11.14
C ILE A 44 1.49 2.13 9.97
N ALA A 45 1.01 1.42 8.95
CA ALA A 45 0.35 2.04 7.80
C ALA A 45 -0.91 2.80 8.20
N ARG A 46 -1.72 2.23 9.11
CA ARG A 46 -2.94 2.85 9.64
C ARG A 46 -2.62 4.10 10.46
N SER A 47 -1.70 3.99 11.42
CA SER A 47 -1.29 5.14 12.24
C SER A 47 -0.69 6.26 11.39
N LEU A 48 0.07 5.92 10.36
CA LEU A 48 0.64 6.89 9.43
C LEU A 48 -0.45 7.58 8.59
N ALA A 49 -1.46 6.84 8.11
CA ALA A 49 -2.59 7.39 7.37
C ALA A 49 -3.38 8.39 8.21
N ASP A 50 -3.68 8.03 9.46
CA ASP A 50 -4.39 8.88 10.41
C ASP A 50 -3.61 10.18 10.68
N ARG A 51 -2.29 10.10 10.90
CA ARG A 51 -1.43 11.27 11.15
C ARG A 51 -1.28 12.21 9.96
N LEU A 52 -1.27 11.65 8.76
CA LEU A 52 -1.15 12.44 7.52
C LEU A 52 -2.51 12.94 7.01
N GLY A 53 -3.63 12.46 7.58
CA GLY A 53 -4.97 12.77 7.07
C GLY A 53 -5.17 12.29 5.64
N VAL A 54 -4.61 11.11 5.31
CA VAL A 54 -4.68 10.53 3.97
C VAL A 54 -5.37 9.18 3.98
N GLU A 55 -5.82 8.74 2.82
CA GLU A 55 -6.46 7.44 2.63
C GLU A 55 -5.45 6.28 2.72
N LEU A 56 -5.93 5.15 3.24
CA LEU A 56 -5.18 3.90 3.30
C LEU A 56 -5.73 2.92 2.26
N PHE A 57 -4.88 2.53 1.33
CA PHE A 57 -5.24 1.69 0.20
C PHE A 57 -4.59 0.30 0.30
N GLY A 58 -5.39 -0.72 0.48
CA GLY A 58 -4.97 -2.12 0.56
C GLY A 58 -5.62 -3.02 -0.48
N VAL A 59 -5.84 -4.27 -0.10
CA VAL A 59 -6.49 -5.30 -0.93
C VAL A 59 -7.93 -4.90 -1.26
N GLU A 60 -8.59 -4.22 -0.31
CA GLU A 60 -10.00 -3.82 -0.39
C GLU A 60 -10.27 -2.96 -1.63
N ILE A 61 -9.31 -2.12 -2.04
CA ILE A 61 -9.47 -1.23 -3.19
C ILE A 61 -9.59 -2.00 -4.49
N ILE A 62 -8.71 -2.99 -4.68
CA ILE A 62 -8.76 -3.80 -5.89
C ILE A 62 -10.08 -4.56 -5.94
N ASN A 63 -10.55 -5.02 -4.78
CA ASN A 63 -11.85 -5.67 -4.67
C ASN A 63 -12.99 -4.70 -4.99
N ALA A 64 -12.94 -3.48 -4.46
CA ALA A 64 -13.97 -2.47 -4.70
C ALA A 64 -14.02 -2.06 -6.18
N ILE A 65 -12.88 -1.80 -6.80
CA ILE A 65 -12.80 -1.45 -8.22
C ILE A 65 -13.29 -2.60 -9.10
N ALA A 66 -12.95 -3.85 -8.76
CA ALA A 66 -13.42 -5.01 -9.50
C ALA A 66 -14.94 -5.22 -9.35
N THR A 67 -15.51 -4.90 -8.20
CA THR A 67 -16.96 -4.96 -7.94
C THR A 67 -17.70 -3.93 -8.78
N GLU A 68 -17.22 -2.70 -8.82
CA GLU A 68 -17.80 -1.63 -9.66
C GLU A 68 -17.66 -1.94 -11.15
N ALA A 69 -16.61 -2.66 -11.56
CA ALA A 69 -16.44 -3.12 -12.93
C ALA A 69 -17.32 -4.34 -13.31
N ASN A 70 -18.33 -4.68 -12.50
CA ASN A 70 -19.21 -5.84 -12.67
C ASN A 70 -18.51 -7.21 -12.65
N VAL A 71 -17.38 -7.31 -11.97
CA VAL A 71 -16.73 -8.59 -11.71
C VAL A 71 -17.32 -9.21 -10.45
N SER A 72 -17.73 -10.48 -10.50
CA SER A 72 -18.39 -11.16 -9.38
C SER A 72 -17.61 -11.06 -8.06
N PRO A 73 -18.23 -10.59 -6.94
CA PRO A 73 -17.59 -10.48 -5.64
C PRO A 73 -17.05 -11.82 -5.11
N SER A 74 -17.72 -12.93 -5.41
CA SER A 74 -17.27 -14.28 -5.02
C SER A 74 -15.96 -14.67 -5.71
N LEU A 75 -15.74 -14.18 -6.91
CA LEU A 75 -14.53 -14.37 -7.67
C LEU A 75 -13.35 -13.64 -7.01
N MET A 76 -13.61 -12.43 -6.50
CA MET A 76 -12.61 -11.61 -5.79
C MET A 76 -12.27 -12.17 -4.41
N GLN A 77 -13.25 -12.75 -3.70
CA GLN A 77 -12.99 -13.46 -2.46
C GLN A 77 -12.10 -14.68 -2.70
N THR A 78 -12.37 -15.44 -3.76
CA THR A 78 -11.53 -16.56 -4.20
C THR A 78 -10.12 -16.10 -4.58
N LEU A 79 -9.97 -14.90 -5.16
CA LEU A 79 -8.66 -14.27 -5.40
C LEU A 79 -7.91 -13.98 -4.12
N ASN A 80 -8.58 -13.38 -3.14
CA ASN A 80 -7.95 -13.03 -1.87
C ASN A 80 -7.52 -14.27 -1.09
N GLU A 81 -8.35 -15.30 -1.08
CA GLU A 81 -8.07 -16.56 -0.40
C GLU A 81 -7.04 -17.41 -1.14
N ARG A 82 -6.97 -17.31 -2.46
CA ARG A 82 -6.10 -18.09 -3.36
C ARG A 82 -4.98 -17.30 -4.05
N LEU A 83 -4.80 -16.02 -3.79
CA LEU A 83 -3.54 -15.32 -4.09
C LEU A 83 -2.34 -15.97 -3.40
N ASP A 84 -2.63 -17.03 -2.72
CA ASP A 84 -1.71 -17.98 -2.14
C ASP A 84 -1.02 -18.87 -3.16
N SER A 85 -1.61 -19.08 -4.33
CA SER A 85 -0.96 -19.75 -5.47
C SER A 85 -1.20 -18.90 -6.72
N VAL A 86 -0.15 -18.20 -7.16
CA VAL A 86 -0.14 -17.45 -8.41
C VAL A 86 0.07 -18.45 -9.55
N ASP A 87 -0.93 -19.26 -9.83
CA ASP A 87 -0.94 -20.09 -11.02
C ASP A 87 -1.76 -19.40 -12.13
N ALA A 88 -1.36 -19.57 -13.38
CA ALA A 88 -2.02 -18.99 -14.55
C ALA A 88 -3.55 -19.23 -14.58
N TRP A 89 -4.01 -20.27 -13.88
CA TRP A 89 -5.41 -20.63 -13.66
C TRP A 89 -6.21 -19.53 -12.94
N ILE A 90 -5.60 -18.80 -11.97
CA ILE A 90 -6.28 -17.73 -11.20
C ILE A 90 -6.65 -16.57 -12.11
N TYR A 91 -5.78 -16.23 -13.05
CA TYR A 91 -6.07 -15.16 -14.01
C TYR A 91 -7.29 -15.50 -14.87
N SER A 92 -7.42 -16.75 -15.28
CA SER A 92 -8.54 -17.20 -16.13
C SER A 92 -9.87 -17.27 -15.37
N VAL A 93 -9.84 -17.51 -14.06
CA VAL A 93 -11.04 -17.61 -13.21
C VAL A 93 -11.59 -16.24 -12.83
N VAL A 94 -10.73 -15.25 -12.60
CA VAL A 94 -11.11 -13.91 -12.10
C VAL A 94 -11.72 -13.03 -13.16
N PHE A 95 -11.14 -13.05 -14.34
CA PHE A 95 -11.52 -12.16 -15.42
C PHE A 95 -12.27 -12.88 -16.56
N GLY A 96 -12.64 -14.15 -16.32
CA GLY A 96 -13.19 -15.01 -17.37
C GLY A 96 -12.09 -15.64 -18.21
N LYS A 97 -12.47 -16.53 -19.14
CA LYS A 97 -11.57 -17.41 -19.91
C LYS A 97 -10.50 -16.70 -20.75
N HIS A 98 -10.36 -15.38 -20.68
CA HIS A 98 -9.52 -14.60 -21.59
C HIS A 98 -8.55 -13.60 -20.94
N VAL A 99 -8.52 -13.44 -19.60
CA VAL A 99 -7.55 -12.51 -19.00
C VAL A 99 -6.23 -13.22 -18.79
N ASN A 100 -5.22 -12.75 -19.50
CA ASN A 100 -3.86 -13.21 -19.32
C ASN A 100 -3.13 -12.42 -18.22
N ARG A 101 -1.93 -12.87 -17.87
CA ARG A 101 -1.06 -12.23 -16.87
C ARG A 101 -0.82 -10.75 -17.17
N ASP A 102 -0.60 -10.41 -18.42
CA ASP A 102 -0.23 -9.06 -18.85
C ASP A 102 -1.42 -8.09 -18.66
N GLU A 103 -2.64 -8.55 -18.90
CA GLU A 103 -3.86 -7.78 -18.65
C GLU A 103 -4.05 -7.49 -17.15
N TYR A 104 -3.78 -8.49 -16.29
CA TYR A 104 -3.82 -8.27 -14.83
C TYR A 104 -2.77 -7.25 -14.38
N VAL A 105 -1.53 -7.38 -14.85
CA VAL A 105 -0.45 -6.43 -14.55
C VAL A 105 -0.81 -5.02 -15.06
N HIS A 106 -1.38 -4.93 -16.26
CA HIS A 106 -1.83 -3.66 -16.82
C HIS A 106 -2.94 -3.04 -15.96
N PHE A 107 -3.98 -3.80 -15.60
CA PHE A 107 -5.07 -3.37 -14.75
C PHE A 107 -4.56 -2.89 -13.38
N LEU A 108 -3.78 -3.73 -12.68
CA LEU A 108 -3.20 -3.40 -11.38
C LEU A 108 -2.34 -2.12 -11.47
N SER A 109 -1.54 -2.00 -12.52
CA SER A 109 -0.69 -0.84 -12.74
C SER A 109 -1.51 0.43 -12.98
N THR A 110 -2.61 0.34 -13.73
CA THR A 110 -3.52 1.46 -13.98
C THR A 110 -4.16 1.94 -12.69
N VAL A 111 -4.67 1.02 -11.86
CA VAL A 111 -5.27 1.34 -10.56
C VAL A 111 -4.25 2.02 -9.65
N VAL A 112 -3.07 1.42 -9.46
CA VAL A 112 -2.03 1.97 -8.57
C VAL A 112 -1.50 3.32 -9.07
N ARG A 113 -1.37 3.51 -10.38
CA ARG A 113 -1.02 4.82 -10.97
C ARG A 113 -2.13 5.86 -10.78
N GLY A 114 -3.38 5.44 -10.85
CA GLY A 114 -4.52 6.32 -10.52
C GLY A 114 -4.45 6.80 -9.07
N LEU A 115 -4.19 5.89 -8.13
CA LEU A 115 -4.03 6.21 -6.71
C LEU A 115 -2.85 7.16 -6.42
N TYR A 116 -1.82 7.17 -7.27
CA TYR A 116 -0.73 8.14 -7.16
C TYR A 116 -1.24 9.60 -7.28
N HIS A 117 -2.30 9.84 -8.02
CA HIS A 117 -2.86 11.18 -8.20
C HIS A 117 -3.81 11.60 -7.08
N THR A 118 -4.37 10.64 -6.34
CA THR A 118 -5.23 10.95 -5.18
C THR A 118 -4.44 11.26 -3.91
N GLY A 119 -3.19 10.80 -3.84
CA GLY A 119 -2.41 10.78 -2.60
C GLY A 119 -2.88 9.67 -1.66
N GLY A 120 -2.02 9.26 -0.73
CA GLY A 120 -2.37 8.25 0.27
C GLY A 120 -1.31 7.16 0.49
N ILE A 121 -1.67 6.18 1.28
CA ILE A 121 -0.78 5.06 1.62
C ILE A 121 -1.23 3.80 0.90
N ILE A 122 -0.39 3.28 0.02
CA ILE A 122 -0.64 2.05 -0.75
C ILE A 122 0.06 0.88 -0.07
N VAL A 123 -0.70 -0.09 0.42
CA VAL A 123 -0.16 -1.23 1.16
C VAL A 123 -0.12 -2.48 0.28
N GLY A 124 1.10 -2.91 -0.07
CA GLY A 124 1.34 -4.09 -0.91
C GLY A 124 1.06 -3.85 -2.40
N ARG A 125 0.53 -4.88 -3.07
CA ARG A 125 0.11 -4.86 -4.50
C ARG A 125 1.16 -4.32 -5.47
N ALA A 126 2.44 -4.61 -5.18
CA ALA A 126 3.57 -4.13 -5.97
C ALA A 126 3.66 -2.58 -6.11
N GLY A 127 3.03 -1.81 -5.23
CA GLY A 127 3.02 -0.35 -5.30
C GLY A 127 4.41 0.25 -5.45
N HIS A 128 5.40 -0.26 -4.70
CA HIS A 128 6.80 0.17 -4.77
C HIS A 128 7.47 -0.09 -6.14
N VAL A 129 7.02 -1.12 -6.87
CA VAL A 129 7.52 -1.45 -8.22
C VAL A 129 6.79 -0.60 -9.27
N ILE A 130 5.46 -0.56 -9.20
CA ILE A 130 4.61 0.15 -10.18
C ILE A 130 4.88 1.65 -10.17
N LEU A 131 5.17 2.22 -8.99
CA LEU A 131 5.47 3.64 -8.80
C LEU A 131 6.98 3.92 -8.75
N ALA A 132 7.82 2.99 -9.15
CA ALA A 132 9.26 3.23 -9.29
C ALA A 132 9.51 4.41 -10.23
N GLY A 133 10.41 5.33 -9.84
CA GLY A 133 10.71 6.55 -10.60
C GLY A 133 9.66 7.68 -10.44
N ARG A 134 8.61 7.49 -9.61
CA ARG A 134 7.67 8.54 -9.22
C ARG A 134 8.10 9.20 -7.92
N ASP A 135 7.52 10.36 -7.64
CA ASP A 135 7.75 11.10 -6.40
C ASP A 135 6.89 10.49 -5.26
N VAL A 136 7.39 9.37 -4.72
CA VAL A 136 6.75 8.58 -3.65
C VAL A 136 7.81 8.15 -2.64
N LEU A 137 7.42 7.91 -1.39
CA LEU A 137 8.27 7.24 -0.41
C LEU A 137 7.97 5.73 -0.42
N ARG A 138 8.97 4.92 -0.73
CA ARG A 138 8.86 3.47 -0.77
C ARG A 138 9.43 2.89 0.51
N VAL A 139 8.54 2.40 1.38
CA VAL A 139 8.89 1.86 2.69
C VAL A 139 8.71 0.35 2.72
N ARG A 140 9.66 -0.34 3.34
CA ARG A 140 9.55 -1.75 3.65
C ARG A 140 9.65 -1.98 5.16
N ILE A 141 8.64 -2.62 5.73
CA ILE A 141 8.59 -3.00 7.14
C ILE A 141 8.83 -4.51 7.23
N VAL A 142 9.88 -4.89 7.93
CA VAL A 142 10.26 -6.29 8.10
C VAL A 142 10.34 -6.67 9.58
N GLY A 143 10.34 -7.96 9.83
CA GLY A 143 10.69 -8.57 11.10
C GLY A 143 11.22 -9.98 10.85
N SER A 144 11.97 -10.52 11.79
CA SER A 144 12.39 -11.92 11.75
C SER A 144 11.17 -12.85 11.75
N VAL A 145 11.34 -14.04 11.21
CA VAL A 145 10.26 -15.05 11.21
C VAL A 145 9.82 -15.35 12.64
N GLU A 146 10.76 -15.37 13.56
CA GLU A 146 10.56 -15.66 14.97
C GLU A 146 9.71 -14.57 15.66
N ALA A 147 10.10 -13.32 15.56
CA ALA A 147 9.36 -12.19 16.15
C ALA A 147 7.97 -12.04 15.53
N CYS A 148 7.87 -12.17 14.21
CA CYS A 148 6.58 -12.13 13.52
C CYS A 148 5.66 -13.29 13.94
N ALA A 149 6.18 -14.51 14.08
CA ALA A 149 5.41 -15.66 14.52
C ALA A 149 4.89 -15.50 15.95
N THR A 150 5.72 -14.96 16.86
CA THR A 150 5.30 -14.67 18.23
C THR A 150 4.12 -13.69 18.23
N ARG A 151 4.25 -12.55 17.54
CA ARG A 151 3.17 -11.55 17.46
C ARG A 151 1.88 -12.12 16.88
N ILE A 152 1.96 -12.93 15.82
CA ILE A 152 0.77 -13.56 15.21
C ILE A 152 0.16 -14.60 16.14
N SER A 153 0.98 -15.41 16.81
CA SER A 153 0.50 -16.41 17.78
C SER A 153 -0.29 -15.74 18.92
N GLU A 154 0.23 -14.63 19.45
CA GLU A 154 -0.42 -13.86 20.50
C GLU A 154 -1.72 -13.18 20.01
N GLN A 155 -1.70 -12.61 18.81
CA GLN A 155 -2.83 -11.90 18.23
C GLN A 155 -3.99 -12.82 17.83
N ASP A 156 -3.66 -13.94 17.18
CA ASP A 156 -4.66 -14.87 16.62
C ASP A 156 -5.05 -15.99 17.62
N GLY A 157 -4.33 -16.13 18.75
CA GLY A 157 -4.52 -17.21 19.71
C GLY A 157 -4.15 -18.59 19.15
N THR A 158 -3.26 -18.64 18.14
CA THR A 158 -2.81 -19.89 17.49
C THR A 158 -1.48 -20.39 18.08
N SER A 159 -1.11 -21.63 17.79
CA SER A 159 0.20 -22.12 18.20
C SER A 159 1.34 -21.39 17.48
N TYR A 160 2.48 -21.24 18.17
CA TYR A 160 3.69 -20.65 17.55
C TYR A 160 4.11 -21.37 16.27
N ALA A 161 3.97 -22.71 16.23
CA ALA A 161 4.33 -23.51 15.05
C ALA A 161 3.45 -23.16 13.83
N GLU A 162 2.14 -23.00 14.06
CA GLU A 162 1.18 -22.58 13.02
C GLU A 162 1.46 -21.13 12.56
N ALA A 163 1.67 -20.22 13.51
CA ALA A 163 2.03 -18.85 13.22
C ALA A 163 3.34 -18.74 12.41
N LYS A 164 4.36 -19.52 12.78
CA LYS A 164 5.65 -19.58 12.06
C LYS A 164 5.45 -20.06 10.62
N ARG A 165 4.67 -21.12 10.41
CA ARG A 165 4.33 -21.61 9.08
C ARG A 165 3.60 -20.53 8.27
N LYS A 166 2.59 -19.86 8.86
CA LYS A 166 1.83 -18.76 8.24
C LYS A 166 2.76 -17.63 7.78
N VAL A 167 3.74 -17.25 8.59
CA VAL A 167 4.74 -16.21 8.22
C VAL A 167 5.57 -16.65 7.02
N GLN A 168 6.14 -17.86 7.07
CA GLN A 168 7.01 -18.37 6.01
C GLN A 168 6.27 -18.50 4.67
N GLU A 169 5.08 -19.09 4.70
CA GLU A 169 4.23 -19.24 3.52
C GLU A 169 3.83 -17.88 2.94
N SER A 170 3.37 -16.94 3.79
CA SER A 170 3.00 -15.61 3.33
C SER A 170 4.16 -14.87 2.67
N ASN A 171 5.36 -14.94 3.24
CA ASN A 171 6.55 -14.31 2.67
C ASN A 171 6.92 -14.95 1.32
N LYS A 172 6.87 -16.28 1.22
CA LYS A 172 7.11 -17.01 -0.03
C LYS A 172 6.10 -16.60 -1.12
N ARG A 173 4.81 -16.53 -0.79
CA ARG A 173 3.75 -16.13 -1.73
C ARG A 173 3.94 -14.70 -2.22
N ARG A 174 4.23 -13.74 -1.30
CA ARG A 174 4.51 -12.35 -1.67
C ARG A 174 5.73 -12.21 -2.56
N GLY A 175 6.80 -12.95 -2.26
CA GLY A 175 7.99 -12.99 -3.09
C GLY A 175 7.69 -13.53 -4.49
N LYS A 176 6.95 -14.64 -4.57
CA LYS A 176 6.53 -15.23 -5.86
C LYS A 176 5.66 -14.27 -6.66
N PHE A 177 4.67 -13.61 -6.03
CA PHE A 177 3.80 -12.62 -6.66
C PHE A 177 4.60 -11.49 -7.32
N ILE A 178 5.56 -10.90 -6.61
CA ILE A 178 6.39 -9.80 -7.14
C ILE A 178 7.29 -10.30 -8.28
N TRP A 179 7.88 -11.47 -8.13
CA TRP A 179 8.74 -12.04 -9.15
C TRP A 179 7.98 -12.41 -10.41
N ASP A 180 6.87 -13.14 -10.26
CA ASP A 180 6.10 -13.63 -11.40
C ASP A 180 5.47 -12.50 -12.22
N LEU A 181 5.02 -11.43 -11.57
CA LEU A 181 4.32 -10.34 -12.25
C LEU A 181 5.23 -9.22 -12.73
N PHE A 182 6.27 -8.91 -11.96
CA PHE A 182 7.08 -7.70 -12.18
C PHE A 182 8.57 -7.98 -12.35
N HIS A 183 9.01 -9.23 -12.29
CA HIS A 183 10.41 -9.63 -12.36
C HIS A 183 11.33 -8.87 -11.37
N SER A 184 10.76 -8.45 -10.25
CA SER A 184 11.46 -7.72 -9.19
C SER A 184 11.70 -8.62 -7.97
N ARG A 185 12.82 -8.41 -7.29
CA ARG A 185 13.14 -9.16 -6.07
C ARG A 185 12.44 -8.53 -4.87
N TYR A 186 11.56 -9.29 -4.22
CA TYR A 186 10.77 -8.83 -3.08
C TYR A 186 11.60 -8.30 -1.89
N ASN A 187 12.78 -8.88 -1.68
CA ASN A 187 13.66 -8.55 -0.54
C ASN A 187 14.86 -7.67 -0.93
N ASP A 188 14.92 -7.16 -2.16
CA ASP A 188 16.00 -6.28 -2.57
C ASP A 188 15.81 -4.90 -1.93
N PRO A 189 16.71 -4.47 -1.04
CA PRO A 189 16.56 -3.18 -0.35
C PRO A 189 16.66 -1.98 -1.30
N THR A 190 17.28 -2.14 -2.47
CA THR A 190 17.40 -1.05 -3.46
C THR A 190 16.07 -0.66 -4.10
N ASN A 191 15.04 -1.49 -3.95
CA ASN A 191 13.68 -1.17 -4.37
C ASN A 191 12.93 -0.24 -3.40
N PHE A 192 13.56 0.13 -2.28
CA PHE A 192 12.94 0.92 -1.21
C PHE A 192 13.81 2.11 -0.82
N ASP A 193 13.18 3.19 -0.39
CA ASP A 193 13.85 4.37 0.13
C ASP A 193 14.15 4.21 1.63
N LEU A 194 13.34 3.40 2.34
CA LEU A 194 13.48 3.10 3.75
C LEU A 194 13.11 1.64 4.03
N VAL A 195 14.00 0.93 4.73
CA VAL A 195 13.73 -0.43 5.23
C VAL A 195 13.86 -0.41 6.75
N VAL A 196 12.80 -0.82 7.47
CA VAL A 196 12.79 -0.84 8.93
C VAL A 196 12.53 -2.25 9.43
N ASN A 197 13.43 -2.75 10.27
CA ASN A 197 13.23 -3.99 11.01
C ASN A 197 12.60 -3.67 12.37
N THR A 198 11.40 -4.20 12.62
CA THR A 198 10.63 -3.92 13.83
C THR A 198 10.97 -4.82 15.03
N ASP A 199 11.92 -5.73 14.90
CA ASP A 199 12.24 -6.68 15.98
C ASP A 199 12.74 -5.98 17.27
N TYR A 200 13.41 -4.84 17.11
CA TYR A 200 14.03 -4.10 18.20
C TYR A 200 13.27 -2.86 18.65
N PHE A 201 12.12 -2.59 18.03
CA PHE A 201 11.25 -1.48 18.44
C PHE A 201 10.24 -1.96 19.47
N ARG A 202 10.18 -1.27 20.60
CA ARG A 202 9.18 -1.55 21.66
C ARG A 202 7.80 -1.02 21.28
N ARG A 203 7.76 0.06 20.53
CA ARG A 203 6.54 0.75 20.12
C ARG A 203 6.56 0.95 18.60
N LEU A 204 5.48 0.60 17.95
CA LEU A 204 5.35 0.81 16.49
C LEU A 204 5.23 2.30 16.14
N GLU A 205 4.78 3.13 17.09
CA GLU A 205 4.72 4.59 16.95
C GLU A 205 6.10 5.20 16.68
N ASP A 206 7.17 4.64 17.25
CA ASP A 206 8.53 5.11 17.01
C ASP A 206 8.95 4.89 15.55
N VAL A 207 8.45 3.81 14.92
CA VAL A 207 8.64 3.56 13.49
C VAL A 207 7.84 4.56 12.65
N VAL A 208 6.63 4.91 13.07
CA VAL A 208 5.83 5.96 12.42
C VAL A 208 6.59 7.29 12.41
N GLU A 209 7.22 7.68 13.53
CA GLU A 209 8.04 8.90 13.59
C GLU A 209 9.21 8.88 12.60
N ILE A 210 9.91 7.74 12.48
CA ILE A 210 11.00 7.60 11.51
C ILE A 210 10.49 7.79 10.09
N ILE A 211 9.33 7.21 9.75
CA ILE A 211 8.73 7.36 8.43
C ILE A 211 8.31 8.82 8.20
N MET A 212 7.73 9.48 9.20
CA MET A 212 7.38 10.91 9.13
C MET A 212 8.61 11.79 8.86
N MET A 213 9.73 11.51 9.52
CA MET A 213 11.00 12.20 9.24
C MET A 213 11.49 11.95 7.80
N ALA A 214 11.37 10.71 7.30
CA ALA A 214 11.72 10.38 5.92
C ALA A 214 10.83 11.10 4.90
N ILE A 215 9.53 11.26 5.17
CA ILE A 215 8.59 12.04 4.34
C ILE A 215 9.07 13.50 4.24
N ARG A 216 9.41 14.11 5.37
CA ARG A 216 9.94 15.49 5.43
C ARG A 216 11.28 15.61 4.69
N ALA A 217 12.20 14.71 4.95
CA ALA A 217 13.53 14.71 4.31
C ALA A 217 13.45 14.56 2.77
N ARG A 218 12.40 13.90 2.27
CA ARG A 218 12.10 13.77 0.84
C ARG A 218 11.27 14.94 0.30
N GLY A 219 10.85 15.89 1.13
CA GLY A 219 10.01 17.02 0.74
C GLY A 219 8.63 16.56 0.20
N LEU A 220 8.06 15.49 0.77
CA LEU A 220 6.76 14.97 0.36
C LEU A 220 5.60 15.52 1.21
N ASP A 221 5.87 16.38 2.16
CA ASP A 221 4.95 16.98 3.13
C ASP A 221 4.38 18.36 2.71
N HIS A 222 4.77 18.89 1.57
CA HIS A 222 4.37 20.23 1.11
C HIS A 222 2.86 20.49 1.12
N ALA A 223 2.03 19.45 0.95
CA ALA A 223 0.58 19.59 1.03
C ALA A 223 0.07 19.72 2.48
N LEU A 224 0.86 19.31 3.46
CA LEU A 224 0.50 19.37 4.89
C LEU A 224 0.78 20.77 5.44
N ASP A 225 1.87 21.39 5.02
CA ASP A 225 2.27 22.75 5.46
C ASP A 225 1.27 23.81 4.97
N THR A 226 0.82 23.70 3.73
CA THR A 226 -0.17 24.63 3.15
C THR A 226 -1.57 24.51 3.78
N ALA A 227 -1.91 23.38 4.37
CA ALA A 227 -3.16 23.20 5.11
C ALA A 227 -3.08 23.81 6.52
N ALA A 228 -1.93 23.70 7.17
CA ALA A 228 -1.69 24.28 8.49
C ALA A 228 -1.66 25.83 8.43
N GLU A 229 -1.09 26.41 7.40
CA GLU A 229 -1.04 27.87 7.19
C GLU A 229 -2.42 28.47 6.90
N ARG A 230 -3.34 27.75 6.24
CA ARG A 230 -4.71 28.22 5.97
C ARG A 230 -5.65 28.12 7.17
N GLY A 231 -5.27 27.37 8.22
CA GLY A 231 -6.05 27.16 9.43
C GLY A 231 -5.79 28.17 10.55
N GLN A 232 -4.82 29.07 10.44
CA GLN A 232 -4.61 30.12 11.42
C GLN A 232 -5.57 31.30 11.15
N PRO A 233 -6.46 31.64 12.11
CA PRO A 233 -7.25 32.85 11.98
C PRO A 233 -6.28 34.06 12.00
N THR A 234 -6.28 34.85 10.95
CA THR A 234 -5.62 36.15 10.93
C THR A 234 -6.20 36.99 12.06
N GLY A 235 -5.46 37.09 13.16
CA GLY A 235 -5.80 37.96 14.27
C GLY A 235 -5.83 39.38 13.74
N GLN A 236 -7.02 39.96 13.69
CA GLN A 236 -7.20 41.39 13.49
C GLN A 236 -6.62 42.10 14.72
N THR A 237 -5.45 42.71 14.54
CA THR A 237 -5.03 43.81 15.40
C THR A 237 -5.83 45.03 14.99
N GLY A 238 -6.93 45.28 15.69
CA GLY A 238 -7.63 46.53 15.66
C GLY A 238 -6.91 47.54 16.57
N HIS A 239 -6.58 48.67 16.00
CA HIS A 239 -6.36 49.89 16.75
C HIS A 239 -7.68 50.67 16.88
#